data_f4d273193ae3454a78e9464f3414242c
#
_entry.id   f4d273193ae3454a78e9464f3414242c
#
_cell.length_a   1.000
_cell.length_b   1.000
_cell.length_c   1.000
_cell.angle_alpha   90.00
_cell.angle_beta   90.00
_cell.angle_gamma   90.00
#
_symmetry.space_group_name_H-M   'P 1'
#
loop_
_entity.id
_entity.type
_entity.pdbx_description
1 polymer ?
#
loop_
_entity_poly.entity_id
_entity_poly.type
_entity_poly.pdbx_seq_one_letter_code
_entity_poly.pdbx_strand_id
1 'polypeptide(L)'
;DMGLIGGILEPMYLGGETTLMSPLSFLQRPVRWLEAITRYGGNTCGAPNFAYDLCVDKITPEQMETLDLSSWTLAFCGAEPIRPETLERFARAFAGCGFRKASFYPCFGMAESTLIVSGADGPSEPRTFTVDRKSLESDLVVPSLANEDGAMTLVNCGPSIIDQKIVIVNPNTLLRCGKNQVGEIWVAGPSVAQG
;
A
#
# COMPACT_ATOMS: atom_id res chain seq x y z
N ASP A 1 -11.64 -9.56 -2.03
CA ASP A 1 -10.56 -9.81 -1.06
C ASP A 1 -10.42 -8.65 -0.07
N MET A 2 -9.84 -7.52 -0.46
CA MET A 2 -9.51 -6.43 0.46
C MET A 2 -10.72 -5.93 1.29
N GLY A 3 -11.86 -5.66 0.66
CA GLY A 3 -13.06 -5.20 1.37
C GLY A 3 -13.72 -6.26 2.24
N LEU A 4 -13.84 -7.49 1.75
CA LEU A 4 -14.47 -8.58 2.51
C LEU A 4 -13.51 -9.14 3.58
N ILE A 5 -12.31 -9.52 3.19
CA ILE A 5 -11.36 -10.15 4.13
C ILE A 5 -10.83 -9.11 5.11
N GLY A 6 -10.15 -8.07 4.62
CA GLY A 6 -9.50 -7.09 5.47
C GLY A 6 -10.45 -6.09 6.13
N GLY A 7 -11.61 -5.79 5.50
CA GLY A 7 -12.56 -4.81 6.04
C GLY A 7 -13.68 -5.40 6.89
N ILE A 8 -13.96 -6.70 6.82
CA ILE A 8 -15.07 -7.33 7.54
C ILE A 8 -14.60 -8.54 8.34
N LEU A 9 -14.06 -9.56 7.67
CA LEU A 9 -13.78 -10.84 8.33
C LEU A 9 -12.62 -10.74 9.32
N GLU A 10 -11.56 -10.04 8.98
CA GLU A 10 -10.39 -9.85 9.85
C GLU A 10 -10.77 -9.09 11.15
N PRO A 11 -11.42 -7.90 11.10
CA PRO A 11 -11.89 -7.25 12.32
C PRO A 11 -12.82 -8.12 13.16
N MET A 12 -13.75 -8.87 12.53
CA MET A 12 -14.63 -9.80 13.25
C MET A 12 -13.85 -10.92 13.94
N TYR A 13 -12.86 -11.50 13.25
CA TYR A 13 -12.02 -12.55 13.82
C TYR A 13 -11.19 -12.06 15.01
N LEU A 14 -10.70 -10.81 14.95
CA LEU A 14 -9.93 -10.19 16.02
C LEU A 14 -10.81 -9.63 17.17
N GLY A 15 -12.14 -9.66 17.03
CA GLY A 15 -13.06 -9.05 18.00
C GLY A 15 -13.01 -7.53 18.00
N GLY A 16 -12.56 -6.93 16.89
CA GLY A 16 -12.48 -5.48 16.70
C GLY A 16 -13.73 -4.87 16.09
N GLU A 17 -13.78 -3.55 16.08
CA GLU A 17 -14.83 -2.77 15.43
C GLU A 17 -14.42 -2.40 14.01
N THR A 18 -15.39 -2.33 13.10
CA THR A 18 -15.18 -1.83 11.74
C THR A 18 -16.27 -0.84 11.35
N THR A 19 -15.85 0.23 10.68
CA THR A 19 -16.76 1.23 10.10
C THR A 19 -16.66 1.16 8.59
N LEU A 20 -17.77 0.88 7.91
CA LEU A 20 -17.83 0.76 6.47
C LEU A 20 -18.44 2.00 5.84
N MET A 21 -17.94 2.35 4.66
CA MET A 21 -18.44 3.45 3.84
C MET A 21 -18.69 2.97 2.41
N SER A 22 -19.77 3.44 1.79
CA SER A 22 -19.97 3.14 0.38
C SER A 22 -18.93 3.87 -0.49
N PRO A 23 -18.43 3.23 -1.57
CA PRO A 23 -17.49 3.88 -2.49
C PRO A 23 -18.01 5.20 -3.06
N LEU A 24 -19.31 5.29 -3.35
CA LEU A 24 -19.94 6.52 -3.85
C LEU A 24 -19.86 7.66 -2.81
N SER A 25 -20.06 7.36 -1.53
CA SER A 25 -19.93 8.37 -0.47
C SER A 25 -18.55 8.97 -0.39
N PHE A 26 -17.52 8.13 -0.56
CA PHE A 26 -16.12 8.57 -0.65
C PHE A 26 -15.89 9.41 -1.92
N LEU A 27 -16.24 8.90 -3.10
CA LEU A 27 -15.99 9.60 -4.37
C LEU A 27 -16.67 10.97 -4.45
N GLN A 28 -17.88 11.09 -3.90
CA GLN A 28 -18.60 12.36 -3.84
C GLN A 28 -17.98 13.39 -2.91
N ARG A 29 -17.44 12.93 -1.78
CA ARG A 29 -16.85 13.78 -0.76
C ARG A 29 -15.74 13.05 0.00
N PRO A 30 -14.50 13.06 -0.50
CA PRO A 30 -13.38 12.27 0.03
C PRO A 30 -13.07 12.55 1.51
N VAL A 31 -13.31 13.75 1.99
CA VAL A 31 -13.10 14.13 3.40
C VAL A 31 -13.88 13.22 4.36
N ARG A 32 -15.00 12.64 3.94
CA ARG A 32 -15.78 11.69 4.76
C ARG A 32 -14.95 10.50 5.28
N TRP A 33 -13.97 10.06 4.50
CA TRP A 33 -13.07 9.00 4.94
C TRP A 33 -12.22 9.46 6.12
N LEU A 34 -11.60 10.64 6.03
CA LEU A 34 -10.76 11.20 7.09
C LEU A 34 -11.60 11.66 8.30
N GLU A 35 -12.81 12.19 8.06
CA GLU A 35 -13.80 12.48 9.11
C GLU A 35 -14.20 11.22 9.89
N ALA A 36 -14.33 10.07 9.21
CA ALA A 36 -14.63 8.80 9.87
C ALA A 36 -13.47 8.32 10.74
N ILE A 37 -12.22 8.42 10.25
CA ILE A 37 -11.02 8.09 11.03
C ILE A 37 -10.97 8.98 12.29
N THR A 38 -11.16 10.27 12.15
CA THR A 38 -11.20 11.23 13.25
C THR A 38 -12.30 10.88 14.26
N ARG A 39 -13.52 10.63 13.77
CA ARG A 39 -14.70 10.38 14.62
C ARG A 39 -14.62 9.10 15.42
N TYR A 40 -14.10 8.04 14.81
CA TYR A 40 -14.10 6.70 15.41
C TYR A 40 -12.74 6.29 15.97
N GLY A 41 -11.73 7.16 15.89
CA GLY A 41 -10.37 6.83 16.31
C GLY A 41 -9.76 5.68 15.51
N GLY A 42 -10.08 5.59 14.21
CA GLY A 42 -9.66 4.50 13.36
C GLY A 42 -8.14 4.38 13.31
N ASN A 43 -7.60 3.20 13.64
CA ASN A 43 -6.16 2.97 13.67
C ASN A 43 -5.64 2.24 12.43
N THR A 44 -6.48 1.47 11.77
CA THR A 44 -6.12 0.65 10.60
C THR A 44 -7.11 0.91 9.47
N CYS A 45 -6.63 1.42 8.36
CA CYS A 45 -7.41 1.68 7.16
C CYS A 45 -6.47 1.89 5.99
N GLY A 46 -6.96 1.83 4.77
CA GLY A 46 -6.13 2.15 3.61
C GLY A 46 -6.87 1.99 2.29
N ALA A 47 -6.16 2.29 1.22
CA ALA A 47 -6.70 2.31 -0.12
C ALA A 47 -5.56 2.26 -1.17
N PRO A 48 -5.87 2.09 -2.48
CA PRO A 48 -4.95 2.35 -3.58
C PRO A 48 -4.57 3.84 -3.68
N ASN A 49 -3.53 4.14 -4.46
CA ASN A 49 -3.00 5.50 -4.64
C ASN A 49 -4.09 6.55 -4.92
N PHE A 50 -5.03 6.22 -5.81
CA PHE A 50 -6.04 7.19 -6.26
C PHE A 50 -6.83 7.81 -5.11
N ALA A 51 -7.08 7.06 -4.05
CA ALA A 51 -7.87 7.57 -2.93
C ALA A 51 -7.08 8.56 -2.08
N TYR A 52 -5.81 8.32 -1.88
CA TYR A 52 -4.89 9.25 -1.23
C TYR A 52 -4.75 10.54 -2.04
N ASP A 53 -4.52 10.41 -3.36
CA ASP A 53 -4.44 11.55 -4.27
C ASP A 53 -5.75 12.35 -4.28
N LEU A 54 -6.91 11.68 -4.34
CA LEU A 54 -8.22 12.33 -4.34
C LEU A 54 -8.46 13.15 -3.05
N CYS A 55 -7.99 12.66 -1.91
CA CYS A 55 -8.04 13.42 -0.65
C CYS A 55 -7.19 14.70 -0.75
N VAL A 56 -5.96 14.60 -1.25
CA VAL A 56 -5.07 15.76 -1.41
C VAL A 56 -5.67 16.80 -2.37
N ASP A 57 -6.29 16.33 -3.46
CA ASP A 57 -6.80 17.21 -4.52
C ASP A 57 -8.13 17.86 -4.19
N LYS A 58 -8.94 17.27 -3.29
CA LYS A 58 -10.33 17.70 -3.06
C LYS A 58 -10.63 18.23 -1.67
N ILE A 59 -9.81 17.92 -0.67
CA ILE A 59 -10.05 18.38 0.71
C ILE A 59 -9.50 19.78 0.87
N THR A 60 -10.36 20.71 1.32
CA THR A 60 -9.97 22.11 1.49
C THR A 60 -9.26 22.33 2.83
N PRO A 61 -8.48 23.43 2.97
CA PRO A 61 -7.85 23.80 4.26
C PRO A 61 -8.84 23.87 5.42
N GLU A 62 -10.03 24.45 5.20
CA GLU A 62 -11.07 24.58 6.21
C GLU A 62 -11.58 23.21 6.68
N GLN A 63 -11.67 22.24 5.77
CA GLN A 63 -12.03 20.87 6.14
C GLN A 63 -10.93 20.18 6.93
N MET A 64 -9.65 20.49 6.64
CA MET A 64 -8.51 19.93 7.37
C MET A 64 -8.46 20.38 8.84
N GLU A 65 -8.96 21.57 9.17
CA GLU A 65 -8.97 22.13 10.54
C GLU A 65 -9.71 21.24 11.54
N THR A 66 -10.66 20.44 11.07
CA THR A 66 -11.49 19.56 11.92
C THR A 66 -10.98 18.11 11.99
N LEU A 67 -9.89 17.80 11.29
CA LEU A 67 -9.37 16.43 11.20
C LEU A 67 -8.31 16.16 12.26
N ASP A 68 -8.42 14.99 12.90
CA ASP A 68 -7.38 14.40 13.74
C ASP A 68 -7.09 12.98 13.24
N LEU A 69 -5.94 12.80 12.60
CA LEU A 69 -5.49 11.53 12.05
C LEU A 69 -4.40 10.86 12.90
N SER A 70 -4.19 11.34 14.13
CA SER A 70 -3.14 10.84 15.03
C SER A 70 -3.35 9.37 15.43
N SER A 71 -4.60 8.91 15.46
CA SER A 71 -4.97 7.52 15.72
C SER A 71 -4.60 6.56 14.59
N TRP A 72 -4.44 7.05 13.36
CA TRP A 72 -4.19 6.24 12.17
C TRP A 72 -2.73 5.76 12.12
N THR A 73 -2.51 4.58 12.64
CA THR A 73 -1.16 3.99 12.79
C THR A 73 -0.79 3.03 11.67
N LEU A 74 -1.78 2.49 10.95
CA LEU A 74 -1.57 1.59 9.84
C LEU A 74 -2.43 2.02 8.64
N ALA A 75 -1.78 2.75 7.71
CA ALA A 75 -2.36 3.24 6.46
C ALA A 75 -1.87 2.36 5.30
N PHE A 76 -2.56 1.24 5.04
CA PHE A 76 -2.11 0.37 3.96
C PHE A 76 -2.32 1.00 2.59
N CYS A 77 -1.34 0.79 1.71
CA CYS A 77 -1.41 1.18 0.30
C CYS A 77 -1.00 -0.02 -0.57
N GLY A 78 -1.85 -0.38 -1.52
CA GLY A 78 -1.65 -1.57 -2.36
C GLY A 78 -2.70 -1.68 -3.46
N ALA A 79 -2.91 -2.90 -3.96
CA ALA A 79 -3.80 -3.27 -5.05
C ALA A 79 -3.42 -2.71 -6.43
N GLU A 80 -2.41 -1.86 -6.52
CA GLU A 80 -1.80 -1.34 -7.75
C GLU A 80 -0.34 -0.95 -7.45
N PRO A 81 0.51 -0.71 -8.47
CA PRO A 81 1.87 -0.21 -8.24
C PRO A 81 1.84 1.08 -7.44
N ILE A 82 2.50 1.07 -6.28
CA ILE A 82 2.48 2.20 -5.34
C ILE A 82 3.39 3.31 -5.86
N ARG A 83 2.87 4.54 -5.88
CA ARG A 83 3.59 5.73 -6.34
C ARG A 83 4.21 6.47 -5.15
N PRO A 84 5.54 6.64 -5.11
CA PRO A 84 6.19 7.37 -4.01
C PRO A 84 5.65 8.80 -3.85
N GLU A 85 5.34 9.46 -4.97
CA GLU A 85 4.83 10.83 -5.00
C GLU A 85 3.47 10.96 -4.29
N THR A 86 2.61 9.96 -4.43
CA THR A 86 1.31 9.90 -3.75
C THR A 86 1.49 9.86 -2.24
N LEU A 87 2.40 8.99 -1.75
CA LEU A 87 2.68 8.87 -0.32
C LEU A 87 3.26 10.17 0.26
N GLU A 88 4.21 10.79 -0.45
CA GLU A 88 4.81 12.06 -0.05
C GLU A 88 3.80 13.22 -0.03
N ARG A 89 2.99 13.33 -1.07
CA ARG A 89 1.96 14.39 -1.17
C ARG A 89 0.95 14.28 -0.04
N PHE A 90 0.46 13.07 0.22
CA PHE A 90 -0.52 12.83 1.28
C PHE A 90 0.08 13.09 2.67
N ALA A 91 1.25 12.53 2.96
CA ALA A 91 1.92 12.74 4.25
C ALA A 91 2.16 14.23 4.52
N ARG A 92 2.61 14.99 3.53
CA ARG A 92 2.85 16.43 3.64
C ARG A 92 1.54 17.22 3.86
N ALA A 93 0.50 16.90 3.08
CA ALA A 93 -0.78 17.60 3.16
C ALA A 93 -1.45 17.45 4.53
N PHE A 94 -1.41 16.25 5.11
CA PHE A 94 -2.11 15.89 6.34
C PHE A 94 -1.21 15.82 7.58
N ALA A 95 0.05 16.26 7.50
CA ALA A 95 0.95 16.32 8.66
C ALA A 95 0.37 17.21 9.77
N GLY A 96 -0.23 18.35 9.42
CA GLY A 96 -0.90 19.26 10.35
C GLY A 96 -2.14 18.66 11.03
N CYS A 97 -2.74 17.63 10.43
CA CYS A 97 -3.85 16.85 10.99
C CYS A 97 -3.37 15.64 11.83
N GLY A 98 -2.08 15.51 12.12
CA GLY A 98 -1.53 14.42 12.92
C GLY A 98 -1.18 13.15 12.15
N PHE A 99 -1.31 13.12 10.82
CA PHE A 99 -0.89 11.99 10.02
C PHE A 99 0.63 11.87 9.97
N ARG A 100 1.14 10.67 10.19
CA ARG A 100 2.58 10.38 10.18
C ARG A 100 2.95 9.57 8.94
N LYS A 101 3.99 9.95 8.22
CA LYS A 101 4.49 9.20 7.06
C LYS A 101 4.84 7.75 7.41
N ALA A 102 5.34 7.52 8.63
CA ALA A 102 5.61 6.19 9.16
C ALA A 102 4.36 5.32 9.40
N SER A 103 3.16 5.89 9.30
CA SER A 103 1.91 5.12 9.35
C SER A 103 1.62 4.39 8.04
N PHE A 104 2.25 4.79 6.93
CA PHE A 104 2.06 4.06 5.68
C PHE A 104 2.56 2.63 5.77
N TYR A 105 1.76 1.72 5.26
CA TYR A 105 2.03 0.30 5.16
C TYR A 105 1.92 -0.15 3.69
N PRO A 106 2.98 0.06 2.88
CA PRO A 106 3.02 -0.47 1.54
C PRO A 106 2.92 -1.99 1.56
N CYS A 107 2.00 -2.55 0.76
CA CYS A 107 1.77 -3.98 0.74
C CYS A 107 1.43 -4.48 -0.66
N PHE A 108 1.64 -5.77 -0.86
CA PHE A 108 1.21 -6.51 -2.04
C PHE A 108 0.33 -7.67 -1.61
N GLY A 109 -0.73 -7.90 -2.37
CA GLY A 109 -1.66 -9.00 -2.12
C GLY A 109 -2.43 -9.39 -3.38
N MET A 110 -3.10 -10.52 -3.30
CA MET A 110 -3.93 -11.08 -4.36
C MET A 110 -5.03 -11.94 -3.75
N ALA A 111 -6.19 -12.03 -4.42
CA ALA A 111 -7.32 -12.83 -3.98
C ALA A 111 -6.98 -14.33 -3.88
N GLU A 112 -6.12 -14.81 -4.79
CA GLU A 112 -5.65 -16.21 -4.83
C GLU A 112 -4.84 -16.62 -3.60
N SER A 113 -4.29 -15.64 -2.86
CA SER A 113 -3.60 -15.84 -1.59
C SER A 113 -4.43 -15.32 -0.40
N THR A 114 -5.73 -15.36 -0.49
CA THR A 114 -6.71 -14.83 0.46
C THR A 114 -6.74 -13.29 0.47
N LEU A 115 -5.63 -12.63 0.78
CA LEU A 115 -5.51 -11.17 0.75
C LEU A 115 -4.04 -10.73 0.62
N ILE A 116 -3.31 -10.69 1.72
CA ILE A 116 -1.98 -10.09 1.80
C ILE A 116 -0.87 -11.15 1.57
N VAL A 117 0.12 -10.80 0.78
CA VAL A 117 1.28 -11.65 0.46
C VAL A 117 2.56 -11.08 1.07
N SER A 118 2.74 -9.76 0.99
CA SER A 118 3.87 -9.07 1.61
C SER A 118 3.46 -7.71 2.15
N GLY A 119 4.18 -7.22 3.12
CA GLY A 119 3.94 -5.94 3.76
C GLY A 119 5.16 -5.44 4.54
N ALA A 120 5.12 -4.19 4.98
CA ALA A 120 6.21 -3.57 5.73
C ALA A 120 6.46 -4.28 7.07
N ASP A 121 7.72 -4.28 7.53
CA ASP A 121 8.11 -4.81 8.83
C ASP A 121 7.89 -3.77 9.94
N GLY A 122 6.65 -3.60 10.37
CA GLY A 122 6.30 -2.67 11.45
C GLY A 122 6.28 -1.19 11.02
N PRO A 123 6.07 -0.27 11.99
CA PRO A 123 5.94 1.16 11.71
C PRO A 123 7.28 1.76 11.31
N SER A 124 7.46 2.05 10.05
CA SER A 124 8.63 2.72 9.49
C SER A 124 8.23 3.49 8.24
N GLU A 125 8.98 4.53 7.88
CA GLU A 125 8.73 5.20 6.62
C GLU A 125 8.87 4.24 5.44
N PRO A 126 8.02 4.39 4.40
CA PRO A 126 8.11 3.58 3.20
C PRO A 126 9.50 3.60 2.59
N ARG A 127 10.07 2.42 2.37
CA ARG A 127 11.38 2.31 1.71
C ARG A 127 11.19 2.40 0.20
N THR A 128 12.07 3.13 -0.45
CA THR A 128 12.09 3.26 -1.91
C THR A 128 13.42 2.77 -2.48
N PHE A 129 13.38 2.40 -3.75
CA PHE A 129 14.56 2.00 -4.51
C PHE A 129 14.50 2.62 -5.90
N THR A 130 15.55 3.34 -6.30
CA THR A 130 15.61 3.99 -7.61
C THR A 130 16.44 3.15 -8.57
N VAL A 131 15.89 2.94 -9.76
CA VAL A 131 16.45 2.07 -10.81
C VAL A 131 16.45 2.78 -12.16
N ASP A 132 17.31 2.30 -13.05
CA ASP A 132 17.28 2.68 -14.48
C ASP A 132 16.09 2.00 -15.17
N ARG A 133 15.22 2.80 -15.78
CA ARG A 133 13.98 2.34 -16.44
C ARG A 133 14.27 1.43 -17.62
N LYS A 134 15.28 1.77 -18.45
CA LYS A 134 15.59 0.99 -19.66
C LYS A 134 16.09 -0.40 -19.30
N SER A 135 16.93 -0.50 -18.26
CA SER A 135 17.38 -1.79 -17.75
C SER A 135 16.21 -2.61 -17.20
N LEU A 136 15.27 -1.94 -16.49
CA LEU A 136 14.08 -2.60 -15.96
C LEU A 136 13.16 -3.16 -17.06
N GLU A 137 13.01 -2.45 -18.18
CA GLU A 137 12.31 -2.90 -19.39
C GLU A 137 12.98 -4.11 -20.06
N SER A 138 14.25 -4.38 -19.72
CA SER A 138 15.03 -5.54 -20.17
C SER A 138 15.19 -6.60 -19.07
N ASP A 139 14.28 -6.62 -18.10
CA ASP A 139 14.24 -7.55 -16.98
C ASP A 139 15.47 -7.49 -16.05
N LEU A 140 16.18 -6.35 -16.03
CA LEU A 140 17.34 -6.13 -15.19
C LEU A 140 17.11 -4.98 -14.19
N VAL A 141 17.44 -5.22 -12.94
CA VAL A 141 17.39 -4.20 -11.89
C VAL A 141 18.77 -3.56 -11.73
N VAL A 142 18.94 -2.38 -12.30
CA VAL A 142 20.18 -1.60 -12.20
C VAL A 142 19.91 -0.36 -11.34
N PRO A 143 20.61 -0.19 -10.20
CA PRO A 143 20.47 1.03 -9.38
C PRO A 143 20.80 2.28 -10.19
N SER A 144 20.05 3.36 -9.92
CA SER A 144 20.24 4.68 -10.52
C SER A 144 20.08 5.77 -9.46
N LEU A 145 20.60 6.96 -9.72
CA LEU A 145 20.35 8.12 -8.86
C LEU A 145 19.04 8.80 -9.27
N ALA A 146 18.31 9.34 -8.31
CA ALA A 146 16.98 9.92 -8.56
C ALA A 146 16.98 11.13 -9.53
N ASN A 147 18.13 11.75 -9.72
CA ASN A 147 18.31 12.90 -10.63
C ASN A 147 18.86 12.50 -12.03
N GLU A 148 19.07 11.23 -12.29
CA GLU A 148 19.51 10.73 -13.60
C GLU A 148 18.33 10.64 -14.57
N ASP A 149 18.61 10.91 -15.85
CA ASP A 149 17.61 10.77 -16.91
C ASP A 149 17.21 9.30 -17.07
N GLY A 150 15.89 9.04 -17.06
CA GLY A 150 15.36 7.68 -17.09
C GLY A 150 15.28 6.98 -15.72
N ALA A 151 15.64 7.65 -14.63
CA ALA A 151 15.45 7.09 -13.28
C ALA A 151 13.98 6.85 -12.96
N MET A 152 13.69 5.71 -12.31
CA MET A 152 12.36 5.33 -11.81
C MET A 152 12.47 4.89 -10.36
N THR A 153 11.66 5.51 -9.49
CA THR A 153 11.62 5.14 -8.07
C THR A 153 10.46 4.20 -7.78
N LEU A 154 10.76 3.08 -7.16
CA LEU A 154 9.83 2.03 -6.77
C LEU A 154 9.64 2.02 -5.25
N VAL A 155 8.43 1.73 -4.79
CA VAL A 155 8.13 1.55 -3.37
C VAL A 155 8.25 0.07 -3.02
N ASN A 156 8.95 -0.23 -1.94
CA ASN A 156 9.11 -1.59 -1.42
C ASN A 156 7.84 -2.01 -0.68
N CYS A 157 7.27 -3.15 -1.07
CA CYS A 157 6.09 -3.74 -0.44
C CYS A 157 6.44 -4.76 0.68
N GLY A 158 7.65 -4.69 1.21
CA GLY A 158 8.08 -5.51 2.34
C GLY A 158 8.36 -7.00 2.02
N PRO A 159 8.78 -7.76 3.03
CA PRO A 159 8.97 -9.20 2.94
C PRO A 159 7.63 -9.95 2.88
N SER A 160 7.69 -11.26 2.57
CA SER A 160 6.54 -12.14 2.71
C SER A 160 6.05 -12.18 4.16
N ILE A 161 4.74 -12.23 4.33
CA ILE A 161 4.14 -12.44 5.66
C ILE A 161 4.39 -13.88 6.16
N ILE A 162 4.05 -14.12 7.43
CA ILE A 162 4.24 -15.41 8.10
C ILE A 162 3.62 -16.56 7.29
N ASP A 163 4.35 -17.67 7.21
CA ASP A 163 3.96 -18.92 6.53
C ASP A 163 3.79 -18.84 5.01
N GLN A 164 4.14 -17.72 4.39
CA GLN A 164 4.20 -17.59 2.93
C GLN A 164 5.63 -17.57 2.40
N LYS A 165 5.81 -18.13 1.22
CA LYS A 165 7.07 -18.11 0.46
C LYS A 165 6.84 -17.38 -0.85
N ILE A 166 7.71 -16.40 -1.14
CA ILE A 166 7.74 -15.70 -2.42
C ILE A 166 9.00 -16.12 -3.15
N VAL A 167 8.86 -16.49 -4.42
CA VAL A 167 9.97 -16.78 -5.33
C VAL A 167 9.77 -15.98 -6.61
N ILE A 168 10.82 -15.33 -7.09
CA ILE A 168 10.80 -14.68 -8.40
C ILE A 168 11.30 -15.68 -9.44
N VAL A 169 10.49 -15.92 -10.45
CA VAL A 169 10.68 -16.97 -11.45
C VAL A 169 10.72 -16.36 -12.85
N ASN A 170 11.68 -16.79 -13.66
CA ASN A 170 11.71 -16.44 -15.06
C ASN A 170 10.61 -17.22 -15.82
N PRO A 171 9.64 -16.54 -16.46
CA PRO A 171 8.47 -17.18 -17.07
C PRO A 171 8.82 -18.11 -18.25
N ASN A 172 9.96 -17.91 -18.90
CA ASN A 172 10.36 -18.68 -20.06
C ASN A 172 11.09 -19.98 -19.67
N THR A 173 11.91 -19.92 -18.61
CA THR A 173 12.73 -21.06 -18.17
C THR A 173 12.12 -21.82 -17.00
N LEU A 174 11.15 -21.20 -16.30
CA LEU A 174 10.53 -21.69 -15.06
C LEU A 174 11.55 -21.91 -13.93
N LEU A 175 12.69 -21.26 -14.02
CA LEU A 175 13.73 -21.30 -13.01
C LEU A 175 13.70 -20.04 -12.15
N ARG A 176 14.15 -20.15 -10.90
CA ARG A 176 14.31 -19.00 -10.02
C ARG A 176 15.24 -17.97 -10.64
N CYS A 177 14.82 -16.71 -10.67
CA CYS A 177 15.63 -15.60 -11.10
C CYS A 177 16.87 -15.41 -10.22
N GLY A 178 17.96 -15.00 -10.84
CA GLY A 178 19.16 -14.53 -10.14
C GLY A 178 18.94 -13.19 -9.46
N LYS A 179 19.97 -12.76 -8.73
CA LYS A 179 19.96 -11.42 -8.11
C LYS A 179 19.83 -10.33 -9.18
N ASN A 180 19.01 -9.32 -8.91
CA ASN A 180 18.76 -8.19 -9.80
C ASN A 180 18.11 -8.56 -11.16
N GLN A 181 17.36 -9.65 -11.20
CA GLN A 181 16.51 -9.98 -12.34
C GLN A 181 15.05 -9.80 -12.00
N VAL A 182 14.29 -9.29 -12.97
CA VAL A 182 12.83 -9.22 -12.90
C VAL A 182 12.24 -10.58 -13.31
N GLY A 183 11.10 -10.93 -12.73
CA GLY A 183 10.39 -12.16 -13.07
C GLY A 183 8.99 -12.19 -12.47
N GLU A 184 8.28 -13.29 -12.68
CA GLU A 184 6.97 -13.52 -12.08
C GLU A 184 7.07 -13.77 -10.58
N ILE A 185 6.09 -13.26 -9.84
CA ILE A 185 5.95 -13.51 -8.41
C ILE A 185 5.20 -14.84 -8.21
N TRP A 186 5.88 -15.86 -7.77
CA TRP A 186 5.26 -17.12 -7.38
C TRP A 186 5.11 -17.18 -5.88
N VAL A 187 3.91 -17.52 -5.43
CA VAL A 187 3.55 -17.56 -4.01
C VAL A 187 3.16 -18.97 -3.61
N ALA A 188 3.64 -19.43 -2.47
CA ALA A 188 3.25 -20.71 -1.87
C ALA A 188 3.04 -20.51 -0.36
N GLY A 189 1.98 -21.12 0.17
CA GLY A 189 1.66 -21.05 1.58
C GLY A 189 0.24 -21.51 1.87
N PRO A 190 -0.14 -21.61 3.15
CA PRO A 190 -1.45 -22.13 3.55
C PRO A 190 -2.63 -21.22 3.16
N SER A 191 -2.37 -19.93 2.87
CA SER A 191 -3.39 -18.96 2.43
C SER A 191 -3.66 -19.01 0.92
N VAL A 192 -2.83 -19.74 0.14
CA VAL A 192 -3.03 -19.87 -1.31
C VAL A 192 -4.21 -20.80 -1.57
N ALA A 193 -5.16 -20.34 -2.38
CA ALA A 193 -6.33 -21.10 -2.76
C ALA A 193 -5.92 -22.40 -3.49
N GLN A 194 -6.61 -23.48 -3.15
CA GLN A 194 -6.48 -24.73 -3.88
C GLN A 194 -7.48 -24.67 -5.03
N GLY A 195 -6.97 -24.60 -6.27
CA GLY A 195 -7.74 -24.47 -7.49
C GLY A 195 -8.63 -25.68 -7.78
#